data_972399357945cd44e72d618c77926fc0
#
_entry.id   972399357945cd44e72d618c77926fc0
#
_cell.length_a   1.000
_cell.length_b   1.000
_cell.length_c   1.000
_cell.angle_alpha   90.00
_cell.angle_beta   90.00
_cell.angle_gamma   90.00
#
_symmetry.space_group_name_H-M   'P 1'
#
loop_
_entity.id
_entity.type
_entity.pdbx_description
1 polymer ?
#
loop_
_entity_poly.entity_id
_entity_poly.type
_entity_poly.pdbx_seq_one_letter_code
_entity_poly.pdbx_strand_id
1 'polypeptide(L)'
;MLQKLSLFLFSFCAVASVMAADPLSSDSIAYNRDIDDVVVTGTRGAADIRHLPMTISVVGEQKLNEHQRINVLPTLMEQVPGLMVTSRGVMGYGVSTGGSGGMMLRGISSGAGQMMVLVDGHPQYQGIYGHSISDSYQTMMTERVEVLRGPASLLYGSNAMGGVVNIVTRGMHEDGVRSGLRLGAGSYGTLQADAYNQARSGRFSSTVAAQYGRSDNHRPNMGFEQYGGYVKLNYDLSSHWNVYADADVTHFNSSYPGAVGAEMLEADQWITRGVANIGIENHYARTEGRISAYDNFGRHKINDGYRAEGGKPQSRYFRSKDALAGVSWYQSANLWTGSRLTVGADYQHIYGRAYYTSRETGEVLETQNKQSAHVHNNEYGIYVDLRQDIFSWLTIDAGIRYDNHTITGGEWIPQGGIVIRPTETGEIKAMVSKGFRNPTMREMYLYPPSNTDLEPERLMSYELSWRHRILEGRFSYGLNLYYIKADNIIQTIQRQNVNTGELENKGIEMEATWLVGEHWSVNTNHSYLDMKNPVVAAPTYKGYFGARFMQGKWSASAGLQQVCGLYKAVGENEEKETFSLLNLTIDYQLAPTFKLWLKGDNLLAQQYEINAGYPMPKATFMAGFSLDF
;
A
#
# COMPACT_ATOMS: atom_id res chain seq x y z
N MET A 1 -32.07 -10.98 -5.86
CA MET A 1 -30.74 -10.71 -6.38
C MET A 1 -30.79 -9.95 -7.72
N LEU A 2 -31.59 -10.30 -8.67
CA LEU A 2 -31.75 -9.62 -9.97
C LEU A 2 -32.36 -8.20 -9.93
N GLN A 3 -33.12 -7.85 -8.89
CA GLN A 3 -33.74 -6.51 -8.76
C GLN A 3 -32.82 -5.40 -8.25
N LYS A 4 -31.64 -5.73 -7.67
CA LYS A 4 -30.65 -4.73 -7.24
C LYS A 4 -29.62 -4.40 -8.32
N LEU A 5 -29.55 -5.21 -9.38
CA LEU A 5 -28.66 -4.99 -10.52
C LEU A 5 -29.25 -3.98 -11.54
N SER A 6 -30.57 -3.84 -11.56
CA SER A 6 -31.26 -2.98 -12.53
C SER A 6 -31.20 -1.48 -12.24
N LEU A 7 -30.87 -1.06 -11.00
CA LEU A 7 -30.74 0.36 -10.66
C LEU A 7 -29.38 0.95 -11.02
N PHE A 8 -28.33 0.12 -11.18
CA PHE A 8 -26.99 0.55 -11.55
C PHE A 8 -26.78 0.68 -13.07
N LEU A 9 -27.56 -0.03 -13.86
CA LEU A 9 -27.46 -0.01 -15.32
C LEU A 9 -28.19 1.18 -16.00
N PHE A 10 -29.12 1.85 -15.31
CA PHE A 10 -29.93 2.92 -15.92
C PHE A 10 -29.29 4.32 -15.90
N SER A 11 -28.26 4.57 -15.10
CA SER A 11 -27.52 5.86 -15.13
C SER A 11 -26.39 5.91 -16.16
N PHE A 12 -26.04 4.81 -16.81
CA PHE A 12 -24.92 4.71 -17.74
C PHE A 12 -25.28 4.93 -19.22
N CYS A 13 -26.57 5.02 -19.54
CA CYS A 13 -27.03 5.08 -20.93
C CYS A 13 -27.24 6.47 -21.53
N ALA A 14 -26.87 7.53 -20.87
CA ALA A 14 -27.04 8.87 -21.42
C ALA A 14 -25.69 9.61 -21.43
N VAL A 15 -24.87 9.40 -22.41
CA VAL A 15 -23.99 10.31 -23.17
C VAL A 15 -22.99 9.47 -24.00
N ALA A 16 -23.44 8.90 -25.09
CA ALA A 16 -22.57 8.40 -26.13
C ALA A 16 -22.55 9.42 -27.27
N SER A 17 -21.77 10.48 -27.10
CA SER A 17 -21.29 11.28 -28.24
C SER A 17 -19.83 10.89 -28.45
N VAL A 18 -19.61 9.92 -29.33
CA VAL A 18 -18.29 9.50 -29.76
C VAL A 18 -17.65 10.66 -30.50
N MET A 19 -16.74 11.39 -29.87
CA MET A 19 -15.65 12.09 -30.55
C MET A 19 -14.49 11.10 -30.64
N ALA A 20 -14.17 10.65 -31.83
CA ALA A 20 -13.02 9.81 -32.11
C ALA A 20 -11.76 10.62 -31.79
N ALA A 21 -11.09 10.30 -30.68
CA ALA A 21 -9.70 10.67 -30.48
C ALA A 21 -8.86 9.79 -31.42
N ASP A 22 -7.95 10.38 -32.17
CA ASP A 22 -6.98 9.65 -32.98
C ASP A 22 -6.24 8.64 -32.08
N PRO A 23 -6.15 7.36 -32.49
CA PRO A 23 -5.41 6.39 -31.72
C PRO A 23 -3.95 6.79 -31.75
N LEU A 24 -3.37 7.17 -30.61
CA LEU A 24 -1.94 7.20 -30.42
C LEU A 24 -1.40 5.85 -30.89
N SER A 25 -0.44 5.85 -31.81
CA SER A 25 0.15 4.63 -32.36
C SER A 25 0.78 3.83 -31.21
N SER A 26 0.11 2.75 -30.80
CA SER A 26 0.52 1.90 -29.67
C SER A 26 1.60 0.88 -30.02
N ASP A 27 2.33 1.08 -31.12
CA ASP A 27 3.27 0.09 -31.66
C ASP A 27 4.64 0.08 -30.99
N SER A 28 4.92 1.01 -30.08
CA SER A 28 6.20 1.07 -29.36
C SER A 28 6.00 1.22 -27.87
N ILE A 29 6.90 0.64 -27.08
CA ILE A 29 6.99 0.88 -25.63
C ILE A 29 7.50 2.31 -25.42
N ALA A 30 6.58 3.26 -25.23
CA ALA A 30 6.94 4.61 -24.86
C ALA A 30 7.39 4.63 -23.39
N TYR A 31 8.63 5.03 -23.15
CA TYR A 31 9.09 5.34 -21.79
C TYR A 31 8.64 6.76 -21.45
N ASN A 32 7.67 6.88 -20.58
CA ASN A 32 7.24 8.19 -20.10
C ASN A 32 8.18 8.63 -18.96
N ARG A 33 9.28 9.29 -19.35
CA ARG A 33 10.39 9.70 -18.48
C ARG A 33 9.98 10.65 -17.36
N ASP A 34 8.99 11.49 -17.62
CA ASP A 34 8.71 12.64 -16.76
C ASP A 34 7.80 12.30 -15.57
N ILE A 35 6.95 11.27 -15.71
CA ILE A 35 5.99 10.88 -14.65
C ILE A 35 6.66 10.03 -13.57
N ASP A 36 7.58 9.12 -13.94
CA ASP A 36 8.26 8.24 -12.97
C ASP A 36 9.33 8.95 -12.13
N ASP A 37 9.77 10.14 -12.53
CA ASP A 37 10.78 10.93 -11.83
C ASP A 37 10.20 11.94 -10.84
N VAL A 38 8.90 12.22 -10.89
CA VAL A 38 8.22 13.15 -9.98
C VAL A 38 7.46 12.37 -8.92
N VAL A 39 7.81 12.59 -7.67
CA VAL A 39 7.20 11.95 -6.49
C VAL A 39 6.69 12.99 -5.50
N VAL A 40 5.70 12.64 -4.71
CA VAL A 40 5.14 13.48 -3.65
C VAL A 40 5.45 12.94 -2.25
N THR A 41 5.70 11.64 -2.12
CA THR A 41 5.86 10.97 -0.81
C THR A 41 7.10 11.43 -0.05
N GLY A 42 8.17 11.78 -0.76
CA GLY A 42 9.42 12.21 -0.14
C GLY A 42 9.46 13.67 0.32
N THR A 43 8.48 14.50 -0.05
CA THR A 43 8.53 15.96 0.20
C THR A 43 7.18 16.61 0.47
N ARG A 44 6.09 15.84 0.54
CA ARG A 44 4.69 16.32 0.58
C ARG A 44 4.21 17.02 -0.70
N GLY A 45 5.05 17.72 -1.43
CA GLY A 45 4.78 18.33 -2.74
C GLY A 45 5.55 17.64 -3.86
N ALA A 46 5.24 17.97 -5.11
CA ALA A 46 5.90 17.39 -6.27
C ALA A 46 7.42 17.70 -6.29
N ALA A 47 8.24 16.67 -6.42
CA ALA A 47 9.70 16.80 -6.43
C ALA A 47 10.33 15.77 -7.37
N ASP A 48 11.43 16.16 -8.02
CA ASP A 48 12.27 15.24 -8.78
C ASP A 48 13.00 14.30 -7.82
N ILE A 49 12.78 12.99 -7.96
CA ILE A 49 13.36 11.94 -7.14
C ILE A 49 14.90 11.99 -7.09
N ARG A 50 15.54 12.54 -8.14
CA ARG A 50 16.99 12.67 -8.24
C ARG A 50 17.59 13.67 -7.25
N HIS A 51 16.79 14.59 -6.73
CA HIS A 51 17.19 15.58 -5.72
C HIS A 51 16.87 15.15 -4.29
N LEU A 52 16.23 13.99 -4.11
CA LEU A 52 15.84 13.48 -2.80
C LEU A 52 16.86 12.45 -2.29
N PRO A 53 17.35 12.55 -1.06
CA PRO A 53 18.28 11.57 -0.50
C PRO A 53 17.62 10.22 -0.19
N MET A 54 16.29 10.15 -0.15
CA MET A 54 15.53 8.95 0.17
C MET A 54 15.49 7.98 -1.00
N THR A 55 15.32 6.69 -0.69
CA THR A 55 15.10 5.63 -1.67
C THR A 55 13.61 5.42 -1.87
N ILE A 56 13.11 5.76 -3.07
CA ILE A 56 11.69 5.64 -3.43
C ILE A 56 11.55 4.75 -4.66
N SER A 57 10.64 3.77 -4.60
CA SER A 57 10.19 3.00 -5.76
C SER A 57 8.85 3.55 -6.24
N VAL A 58 8.71 3.77 -7.54
CA VAL A 58 7.46 4.20 -8.18
C VAL A 58 6.93 3.06 -9.04
N VAL A 59 5.67 2.70 -8.82
CA VAL A 59 4.96 1.69 -9.61
C VAL A 59 3.79 2.39 -10.30
N GLY A 60 3.99 2.73 -11.57
CA GLY A 60 3.03 3.47 -12.39
C GLY A 60 1.85 2.63 -12.86
N GLU A 61 0.86 3.30 -13.43
CA GLU A 61 -0.40 2.72 -13.90
C GLU A 61 -0.20 1.53 -14.85
N GLN A 62 0.76 1.63 -15.77
CA GLN A 62 1.07 0.57 -16.72
C GLN A 62 1.43 -0.75 -16.00
N LYS A 63 2.30 -0.68 -14.98
CA LYS A 63 2.71 -1.85 -14.18
C LYS A 63 1.58 -2.38 -13.31
N LEU A 64 0.76 -1.50 -12.73
CA LEU A 64 -0.40 -1.88 -11.92
C LEU A 64 -1.44 -2.66 -12.75
N ASN A 65 -1.63 -2.30 -14.00
CA ASN A 65 -2.60 -2.93 -14.91
C ASN A 65 -2.04 -4.14 -15.68
N GLU A 66 -0.73 -4.37 -15.67
CA GLU A 66 -0.05 -5.43 -16.45
C GLU A 66 -0.61 -6.84 -16.22
N HIS A 67 -0.98 -7.16 -14.96
CA HIS A 67 -1.49 -8.48 -14.57
C HIS A 67 -2.98 -8.48 -14.20
N GLN A 68 -3.74 -7.45 -14.62
CA GLN A 68 -5.20 -7.39 -14.46
C GLN A 68 -5.67 -7.69 -13.02
N ARG A 69 -4.99 -7.13 -12.03
CA ARG A 69 -5.28 -7.34 -10.59
C ARG A 69 -6.22 -6.27 -10.05
N ILE A 70 -7.08 -6.64 -9.10
CA ILE A 70 -8.00 -5.70 -8.43
C ILE A 70 -7.37 -5.00 -7.22
N ASN A 71 -6.24 -5.49 -6.72
CA ASN A 71 -5.52 -4.96 -5.57
C ASN A 71 -4.07 -4.65 -5.94
N VAL A 72 -3.51 -3.56 -5.43
CA VAL A 72 -2.16 -3.11 -5.78
C VAL A 72 -1.04 -3.97 -5.19
N LEU A 73 -1.27 -4.61 -4.03
CA LEU A 73 -0.23 -5.28 -3.25
C LEU A 73 0.53 -6.38 -3.98
N PRO A 74 -0.10 -7.28 -4.76
CA PRO A 74 0.65 -8.30 -5.50
C PRO A 74 1.62 -7.69 -6.52
N THR A 75 1.24 -6.58 -7.16
CA THR A 75 2.13 -5.86 -8.09
C THR A 75 3.27 -5.18 -7.34
N LEU A 76 3.00 -4.59 -6.18
CA LEU A 76 4.05 -4.01 -5.32
C LEU A 76 5.04 -5.08 -4.86
N MET A 77 4.54 -6.27 -4.48
CA MET A 77 5.40 -7.39 -4.09
C MET A 77 6.35 -7.82 -5.23
N GLU A 78 5.93 -7.72 -6.49
CA GLU A 78 6.78 -8.00 -7.66
C GLU A 78 7.77 -6.87 -7.96
N GLN A 79 7.31 -5.62 -7.94
CA GLN A 79 8.07 -4.48 -8.45
C GLN A 79 8.98 -3.81 -7.41
N VAL A 80 8.69 -3.91 -6.11
CA VAL A 80 9.45 -3.23 -5.05
C VAL A 80 10.47 -4.20 -4.44
N PRO A 81 11.79 -3.87 -4.49
CA PRO A 81 12.82 -4.70 -3.87
C PRO A 81 12.53 -4.96 -2.39
N GLY A 82 12.61 -6.21 -1.95
CA GLY A 82 12.46 -6.60 -0.55
C GLY A 82 11.05 -6.54 0.03
N LEU A 83 10.08 -5.99 -0.68
CA LEU A 83 8.70 -5.98 -0.19
C LEU A 83 8.08 -7.37 -0.30
N MET A 84 7.63 -7.93 0.80
CA MET A 84 6.87 -9.18 0.88
C MET A 84 5.47 -8.89 1.41
N VAL A 85 4.46 -9.55 0.84
CA VAL A 85 3.05 -9.41 1.26
C VAL A 85 2.54 -10.78 1.68
N THR A 86 1.96 -10.86 2.88
CA THR A 86 1.36 -12.09 3.36
C THR A 86 -0.02 -12.28 2.72
N SER A 87 -0.28 -13.47 2.22
CA SER A 87 -1.58 -13.87 1.66
C SER A 87 -1.86 -15.35 1.97
N ARG A 88 -3.08 -15.78 1.70
CA ARG A 88 -3.49 -17.18 1.93
C ARG A 88 -4.35 -17.76 0.81
N GLY A 89 -4.66 -17.01 -0.23
CA GLY A 89 -5.55 -17.45 -1.29
C GLY A 89 -5.38 -16.74 -2.61
N VAL A 90 -6.31 -17.00 -3.51
CA VAL A 90 -6.38 -16.38 -4.83
C VAL A 90 -6.81 -14.92 -4.74
N MET A 91 -7.79 -14.63 -3.85
CA MET A 91 -8.35 -13.30 -3.64
C MET A 91 -8.70 -13.10 -2.17
N GLY A 92 -8.51 -11.86 -1.70
CA GLY A 92 -8.83 -11.44 -0.36
C GLY A 92 -7.74 -11.74 0.67
N TYR A 93 -7.60 -10.83 1.60
CA TYR A 93 -6.65 -10.91 2.71
C TYR A 93 -7.38 -11.16 4.04
N GLY A 94 -8.49 -10.46 4.28
CA GLY A 94 -9.17 -10.45 5.58
C GLY A 94 -8.32 -9.81 6.67
N VAL A 95 -8.73 -9.98 7.92
CA VAL A 95 -8.03 -9.40 9.09
C VAL A 95 -7.58 -10.44 10.12
N SER A 96 -7.73 -11.74 9.86
CA SER A 96 -7.28 -12.81 10.73
C SER A 96 -5.82 -13.17 10.51
N THR A 97 -5.19 -13.75 11.51
CA THR A 97 -3.83 -14.31 11.43
C THR A 97 -3.66 -15.27 10.25
N GLY A 98 -2.44 -15.41 9.78
CA GLY A 98 -2.11 -16.36 8.71
C GLY A 98 -2.32 -15.82 7.29
N GLY A 99 -2.24 -14.52 7.05
CA GLY A 99 -2.26 -13.96 5.70
C GLY A 99 -3.19 -12.78 5.51
N SER A 100 -3.17 -11.84 6.43
CA SER A 100 -4.01 -10.65 6.43
C SER A 100 -3.47 -9.47 5.59
N GLY A 101 -2.66 -9.74 4.56
CA GLY A 101 -2.08 -8.70 3.71
C GLY A 101 -1.04 -7.83 4.41
N GLY A 102 -0.42 -8.34 5.48
CA GLY A 102 0.70 -7.67 6.13
C GLY A 102 1.84 -7.49 5.14
N MET A 103 2.34 -6.26 5.02
CA MET A 103 3.54 -5.95 4.24
C MET A 103 4.75 -6.05 5.13
N MET A 104 5.81 -6.67 4.61
CA MET A 104 7.10 -6.80 5.25
C MET A 104 8.15 -6.15 4.35
N LEU A 105 8.88 -5.18 4.86
CA LEU A 105 9.97 -4.52 4.16
C LEU A 105 11.17 -4.43 5.09
N ARG A 106 12.33 -4.97 4.65
CA ARG A 106 13.58 -4.95 5.43
C ARG A 106 13.45 -5.53 6.85
N GLY A 107 12.50 -6.49 7.04
CA GLY A 107 12.21 -7.08 8.35
C GLY A 107 11.31 -6.25 9.26
N ILE A 108 10.67 -5.20 8.74
CA ILE A 108 9.73 -4.34 9.46
C ILE A 108 8.32 -4.57 8.91
N SER A 109 7.32 -4.67 9.81
CA SER A 109 5.98 -5.14 9.46
C SER A 109 4.90 -4.06 9.55
N SER A 110 4.06 -3.97 8.52
CA SER A 110 2.82 -3.17 8.60
C SER A 110 1.77 -3.78 9.55
N GLY A 111 1.86 -5.09 9.80
CA GLY A 111 0.97 -5.78 10.73
C GLY A 111 1.13 -5.35 12.18
N ALA A 112 2.32 -4.84 12.54
CA ALA A 112 2.59 -4.21 13.84
C ALA A 112 2.38 -2.68 13.82
N GLY A 113 1.91 -2.10 12.71
CA GLY A 113 1.77 -0.65 12.56
C GLY A 113 3.09 0.10 12.39
N GLN A 114 4.17 -0.58 12.00
CA GLN A 114 5.51 0.01 11.81
C GLN A 114 5.75 0.54 10.40
N MET A 115 4.84 0.27 9.47
CA MET A 115 4.81 0.83 8.12
C MET A 115 3.45 1.49 7.88
N MET A 116 3.48 2.65 7.25
CA MET A 116 2.27 3.43 6.97
C MET A 116 1.81 3.23 5.53
N VAL A 117 0.51 3.07 5.33
CA VAL A 117 -0.13 3.20 4.03
C VAL A 117 -0.88 4.52 3.98
N LEU A 118 -0.75 5.22 2.86
CA LEU A 118 -1.42 6.49 2.58
C LEU A 118 -2.26 6.36 1.31
N VAL A 119 -3.35 7.12 1.24
CA VAL A 119 -4.05 7.46 0.00
C VAL A 119 -3.98 8.96 -0.16
N ASP A 120 -3.38 9.45 -1.24
CA ASP A 120 -3.10 10.86 -1.51
C ASP A 120 -2.44 11.60 -0.31
N GLY A 121 -1.58 10.88 0.43
CA GLY A 121 -0.86 11.42 1.59
C GLY A 121 -1.63 11.36 2.91
N HIS A 122 -2.83 10.76 2.97
CA HIS A 122 -3.63 10.61 4.20
C HIS A 122 -3.54 9.19 4.76
N PRO A 123 -3.33 9.03 6.09
CA PRO A 123 -3.11 7.73 6.71
C PRO A 123 -4.26 6.74 6.57
N GLN A 124 -3.93 5.49 6.25
CA GLN A 124 -4.84 4.37 6.03
C GLN A 124 -4.53 3.22 6.99
N TYR A 125 -4.79 3.38 8.28
CA TYR A 125 -4.63 2.29 9.25
C TYR A 125 -5.81 2.22 10.21
N GLN A 126 -6.00 1.05 10.78
CA GLN A 126 -7.06 0.77 11.74
C GLN A 126 -6.72 1.35 13.10
N GLY A 127 -7.56 2.25 13.64
CA GLY A 127 -7.28 3.04 14.83
C GLY A 127 -7.03 2.23 16.11
N ILE A 128 -7.63 1.04 16.25
CA ILE A 128 -7.45 0.19 17.44
C ILE A 128 -6.16 -0.60 17.37
N TYR A 129 -5.91 -1.27 16.22
CA TYR A 129 -4.81 -2.23 16.05
C TYR A 129 -3.59 -1.65 15.34
N GLY A 130 -3.69 -0.47 14.75
CA GLY A 130 -2.60 0.19 14.05
C GLY A 130 -2.19 -0.41 12.71
N HIS A 131 -2.75 -1.55 12.30
CA HIS A 131 -2.38 -2.21 11.06
C HIS A 131 -3.21 -1.72 9.86
N SER A 132 -2.65 -1.87 8.68
CA SER A 132 -3.35 -1.61 7.42
C SER A 132 -4.44 -2.65 7.14
N ILE A 133 -5.49 -2.27 6.40
CA ILE A 133 -6.55 -3.16 5.92
C ILE A 133 -6.41 -3.33 4.42
N SER A 134 -5.70 -4.36 4.02
CA SER A 134 -5.15 -4.54 2.68
C SER A 134 -6.18 -4.73 1.57
N ASP A 135 -7.38 -5.21 1.90
CA ASP A 135 -8.48 -5.35 0.94
C ASP A 135 -9.03 -4.01 0.44
N SER A 136 -8.73 -2.88 1.10
CA SER A 136 -9.14 -1.55 0.63
C SER A 136 -8.22 -0.92 -0.43
N TYR A 137 -7.07 -1.52 -0.78
CA TYR A 137 -6.10 -0.94 -1.71
C TYR A 137 -6.37 -1.33 -3.15
N GLN A 138 -7.33 -0.65 -3.76
CA GLN A 138 -7.89 -0.97 -5.06
C GLN A 138 -7.05 -0.42 -6.22
N THR A 139 -6.73 -1.27 -7.20
CA THR A 139 -5.96 -0.88 -8.40
C THR A 139 -6.71 0.16 -9.25
N MET A 140 -8.03 0.07 -9.28
CA MET A 140 -8.86 0.85 -10.19
C MET A 140 -8.85 2.35 -9.89
N MET A 141 -8.77 2.76 -8.63
CA MET A 141 -8.66 4.17 -8.24
C MET A 141 -7.22 4.69 -8.33
N THR A 142 -6.25 3.81 -8.55
CA THR A 142 -4.82 4.10 -8.41
C THR A 142 -4.19 4.53 -9.75
N GLU A 143 -3.52 5.67 -9.77
CA GLU A 143 -2.67 6.12 -10.86
C GLU A 143 -1.27 5.55 -10.74
N ARG A 144 -0.66 5.66 -9.55
CA ARG A 144 0.62 5.09 -9.22
C ARG A 144 0.73 4.81 -7.73
N VAL A 145 1.69 4.00 -7.35
CA VAL A 145 2.06 3.80 -5.95
C VAL A 145 3.52 4.19 -5.75
N GLU A 146 3.77 5.02 -4.76
CA GLU A 146 5.11 5.43 -4.35
C GLU A 146 5.45 4.71 -3.05
N VAL A 147 6.56 3.97 -3.03
CA VAL A 147 7.03 3.24 -1.84
C VAL A 147 8.35 3.85 -1.37
N LEU A 148 8.29 4.59 -0.27
CA LEU A 148 9.47 5.09 0.40
C LEU A 148 10.02 3.97 1.28
N ARG A 149 11.24 3.52 0.99
CA ARG A 149 11.93 2.43 1.67
C ARG A 149 12.82 2.98 2.77
N GLY A 150 12.38 2.88 4.01
CA GLY A 150 13.04 3.44 5.19
C GLY A 150 12.19 4.48 5.92
N PRO A 151 12.64 5.00 7.08
CA PRO A 151 11.87 5.92 7.89
C PRO A 151 11.39 7.17 7.16
N ALA A 152 10.12 7.50 7.33
CA ALA A 152 9.48 8.70 6.82
C ALA A 152 8.77 9.49 7.94
N SER A 153 9.13 9.23 9.18
CA SER A 153 8.48 9.82 10.35
C SER A 153 8.68 11.34 10.45
N LEU A 154 9.68 11.93 9.78
CA LEU A 154 9.82 13.38 9.66
C LEU A 154 8.55 14.00 9.06
N LEU A 155 8.06 13.45 7.96
CA LEU A 155 6.91 14.02 7.23
C LEU A 155 5.56 13.46 7.71
N TYR A 156 5.51 12.21 8.16
CA TYR A 156 4.26 11.48 8.39
C TYR A 156 4.01 11.09 9.84
N GLY A 157 4.97 11.35 10.75
CA GLY A 157 4.84 11.05 12.18
C GLY A 157 4.93 9.56 12.50
N SER A 158 4.19 9.15 13.52
CA SER A 158 4.09 7.77 13.99
C SER A 158 3.65 6.82 12.86
N ASN A 159 3.98 5.54 12.98
CA ASN A 159 3.69 4.45 12.02
C ASN A 159 4.45 4.50 10.68
N ALA A 160 5.10 5.62 10.34
CA ALA A 160 6.02 5.71 9.20
C ALA A 160 7.46 5.31 9.59
N MET A 161 7.60 4.45 10.57
CA MET A 161 8.87 4.02 11.18
C MET A 161 9.75 3.23 10.20
N GLY A 162 9.17 2.27 9.47
CA GLY A 162 9.90 1.38 8.54
C GLY A 162 9.75 1.74 7.08
N GLY A 163 8.80 2.60 6.74
CA GLY A 163 8.52 3.03 5.38
C GLY A 163 7.09 3.50 5.18
N VAL A 164 6.84 3.97 3.96
CA VAL A 164 5.52 4.46 3.54
C VAL A 164 5.16 3.88 2.18
N VAL A 165 3.93 3.43 2.04
CA VAL A 165 3.29 3.07 0.77
C VAL A 165 2.22 4.11 0.50
N ASN A 166 2.43 5.00 -0.47
CA ASN A 166 1.46 6.03 -0.83
C ASN A 166 0.77 5.69 -2.15
N ILE A 167 -0.52 5.44 -2.08
CA ILE A 167 -1.40 5.20 -3.21
C ILE A 167 -1.84 6.57 -3.73
N VAL A 168 -1.34 6.97 -4.88
CA VAL A 168 -1.74 8.22 -5.56
C VAL A 168 -2.92 7.91 -6.45
N THR A 169 -4.02 8.60 -6.23
CA THR A 169 -5.26 8.34 -6.95
C THR A 169 -5.30 9.02 -8.32
N ARG A 170 -6.10 8.45 -9.22
CA ARG A 170 -6.28 8.97 -10.58
C ARG A 170 -6.88 10.37 -10.58
N GLY A 171 -6.38 11.20 -11.50
CA GLY A 171 -6.89 12.53 -11.79
C GLY A 171 -7.06 12.76 -13.29
N MET A 172 -7.89 13.73 -13.66
CA MET A 172 -8.04 14.20 -15.05
C MET A 172 -7.47 15.61 -15.16
N HIS A 173 -6.41 15.77 -15.95
CA HIS A 173 -5.68 17.04 -16.10
C HIS A 173 -6.06 17.82 -17.36
N GLU A 174 -6.57 17.13 -18.38
CA GLU A 174 -7.02 17.70 -19.66
C GLU A 174 -8.53 17.62 -19.78
N ASP A 175 -9.13 18.58 -20.50
CA ASP A 175 -10.58 18.56 -20.77
C ASP A 175 -10.96 17.32 -21.60
N GLY A 176 -12.03 16.66 -21.21
CA GLY A 176 -12.50 15.44 -21.85
C GLY A 176 -13.13 14.46 -20.88
N VAL A 177 -13.40 13.26 -21.38
CA VAL A 177 -13.94 12.13 -20.61
C VAL A 177 -13.14 10.88 -20.95
N ARG A 178 -12.78 10.11 -19.92
CA ARG A 178 -12.21 8.76 -20.04
C ARG A 178 -13.02 7.81 -19.20
N SER A 179 -13.41 6.69 -19.78
CA SER A 179 -14.14 5.64 -19.07
C SER A 179 -13.51 4.28 -19.32
N GLY A 180 -13.56 3.42 -18.33
CA GLY A 180 -13.09 2.05 -18.47
C GLY A 180 -13.99 1.07 -17.75
N LEU A 181 -14.07 -0.13 -18.30
CA LEU A 181 -14.72 -1.30 -17.74
C LEU A 181 -13.82 -2.51 -17.91
N ARG A 182 -13.59 -3.26 -16.86
CA ARG A 182 -12.88 -4.53 -16.91
C ARG A 182 -13.72 -5.62 -16.26
N LEU A 183 -13.88 -6.74 -16.97
CA LEU A 183 -14.57 -7.93 -16.46
C LEU A 183 -13.66 -9.15 -16.62
N GLY A 184 -13.65 -10.02 -15.62
CA GLY A 184 -12.88 -11.25 -15.64
C GLY A 184 -13.49 -12.36 -14.81
N ALA A 185 -13.24 -13.61 -15.25
CA ALA A 185 -13.63 -14.81 -14.54
C ALA A 185 -12.46 -15.81 -14.55
N GLY A 186 -12.35 -16.65 -13.52
CA GLY A 186 -11.23 -17.57 -13.40
C GLY A 186 -11.44 -18.72 -12.42
N SER A 187 -10.32 -19.37 -12.10
CA SER A 187 -10.25 -20.51 -11.19
C SER A 187 -10.95 -20.24 -9.87
N TYR A 188 -11.53 -21.26 -9.28
CA TYR A 188 -12.21 -21.23 -7.97
C TYR A 188 -13.39 -20.24 -7.90
N GLY A 189 -14.19 -20.16 -8.97
CA GLY A 189 -15.34 -19.25 -9.02
C GLY A 189 -14.96 -17.76 -8.91
N THR A 190 -13.71 -17.41 -9.24
CA THR A 190 -13.23 -16.04 -9.19
C THR A 190 -13.94 -15.20 -10.24
N LEU A 191 -14.48 -14.06 -9.81
CA LEU A 191 -15.06 -13.01 -10.65
C LEU A 191 -14.48 -11.67 -10.24
N GLN A 192 -14.18 -10.82 -11.24
CA GLN A 192 -13.85 -9.41 -11.00
C GLN A 192 -14.58 -8.52 -11.99
N ALA A 193 -14.99 -7.36 -11.51
CA ALA A 193 -15.58 -6.31 -12.32
C ALA A 193 -15.15 -4.95 -11.78
N ASP A 194 -14.56 -4.14 -12.65
CA ASP A 194 -14.10 -2.79 -12.32
C ASP A 194 -14.65 -1.82 -13.36
N ALA A 195 -15.12 -0.65 -12.93
CA ALA A 195 -15.53 0.42 -13.81
C ALA A 195 -15.06 1.77 -13.27
N TYR A 196 -14.60 2.66 -14.15
CA TYR A 196 -14.26 4.03 -13.79
C TYR A 196 -14.73 5.02 -14.85
N ASN A 197 -14.94 6.25 -14.40
CA ASN A 197 -15.18 7.41 -15.25
C ASN A 197 -14.37 8.58 -14.70
N GLN A 198 -13.63 9.24 -15.58
CA GLN A 198 -12.92 10.48 -15.32
C GLN A 198 -13.43 11.54 -16.28
N ALA A 199 -13.72 12.71 -15.80
CA ALA A 199 -14.18 13.82 -16.61
C ALA A 199 -13.54 15.14 -16.15
N ARG A 200 -13.21 16.00 -17.10
CA ARG A 200 -12.84 17.39 -16.85
C ARG A 200 -13.56 18.31 -17.83
N SER A 201 -14.07 19.41 -17.33
CA SER A 201 -14.64 20.50 -18.12
C SER A 201 -14.25 21.83 -17.48
N GLY A 202 -13.30 22.52 -18.12
CA GLY A 202 -12.73 23.77 -17.61
C GLY A 202 -12.14 23.64 -16.22
N ARG A 203 -12.79 24.26 -15.22
CA ARG A 203 -12.30 24.28 -13.83
C ARG A 203 -12.71 23.08 -12.98
N PHE A 204 -13.63 22.26 -13.44
CA PHE A 204 -14.15 21.12 -12.68
C PHE A 204 -13.60 19.81 -13.24
N SER A 205 -13.13 18.93 -12.37
CA SER A 205 -12.84 17.55 -12.71
C SER A 205 -13.41 16.57 -11.68
N SER A 206 -13.74 15.38 -12.16
CA SER A 206 -14.26 14.29 -11.35
C SER A 206 -13.65 12.96 -11.75
N THR A 207 -13.47 12.08 -10.77
CA THR A 207 -13.15 10.67 -10.95
C THR A 207 -14.14 9.87 -10.12
N VAL A 208 -14.81 8.89 -10.73
CA VAL A 208 -15.69 7.95 -10.06
C VAL A 208 -15.25 6.54 -10.44
N ALA A 209 -15.15 5.65 -9.46
CA ALA A 209 -14.78 4.27 -9.70
C ALA A 209 -15.61 3.31 -8.83
N ALA A 210 -15.91 2.11 -9.35
CA ALA A 210 -16.59 1.04 -8.63
C ALA A 210 -15.95 -0.31 -8.94
N GLN A 211 -15.81 -1.17 -7.93
CA GLN A 211 -15.15 -2.46 -8.01
C GLN A 211 -15.99 -3.54 -7.33
N TYR A 212 -15.99 -4.71 -7.95
CA TYR A 212 -16.52 -5.94 -7.38
C TYR A 212 -15.51 -7.07 -7.57
N GLY A 213 -15.32 -7.88 -6.54
CA GLY A 213 -14.49 -9.07 -6.62
C GLY A 213 -15.04 -10.19 -5.74
N ARG A 214 -14.98 -11.43 -6.21
CA ARG A 214 -15.27 -12.60 -5.40
C ARG A 214 -14.41 -13.79 -5.79
N SER A 215 -14.18 -14.70 -4.86
CA SER A 215 -13.57 -16.01 -5.10
C SER A 215 -14.02 -16.99 -4.01
N ASP A 216 -14.25 -18.24 -4.38
CA ASP A 216 -14.43 -19.31 -3.39
C ASP A 216 -13.09 -19.75 -2.79
N ASN A 217 -11.97 -19.32 -3.42
CA ASN A 217 -10.61 -19.71 -3.10
C ASN A 217 -10.39 -21.25 -3.18
N HIS A 218 -9.17 -21.71 -2.93
CA HIS A 218 -8.75 -23.08 -3.20
C HIS A 218 -8.95 -24.06 -2.02
N ARG A 219 -9.40 -23.56 -0.87
CA ARG A 219 -9.70 -24.37 0.32
C ARG A 219 -11.16 -24.19 0.76
N PRO A 220 -11.81 -25.20 1.37
CA PRO A 220 -13.11 -25.01 2.01
C PRO A 220 -13.07 -23.90 3.07
N ASN A 221 -14.20 -23.23 3.31
CA ASN A 221 -14.36 -22.14 4.28
C ASN A 221 -13.37 -20.99 4.09
N MET A 222 -13.12 -20.62 2.82
CA MET A 222 -12.16 -19.58 2.46
C MET A 222 -12.75 -18.56 1.48
N GLY A 223 -14.08 -18.48 1.38
CA GLY A 223 -14.76 -17.56 0.50
C GLY A 223 -14.42 -16.11 0.77
N PHE A 224 -14.37 -15.32 -0.30
CA PHE A 224 -14.14 -13.88 -0.27
C PHE A 224 -15.09 -13.17 -1.22
N GLU A 225 -15.64 -12.03 -0.80
CA GLU A 225 -16.45 -11.14 -1.63
C GLU A 225 -16.22 -9.69 -1.21
N GLN A 226 -16.06 -8.80 -2.18
CA GLN A 226 -15.73 -7.39 -1.97
C GLN A 226 -16.52 -6.46 -2.88
N TYR A 227 -16.90 -5.31 -2.33
CA TYR A 227 -17.48 -4.17 -3.05
C TYR A 227 -16.67 -2.93 -2.70
N GLY A 228 -16.27 -2.17 -3.70
CA GLY A 228 -15.52 -0.92 -3.52
C GLY A 228 -16.10 0.21 -4.34
N GLY A 229 -16.03 1.41 -3.84
CA GLY A 229 -16.42 2.63 -4.53
C GLY A 229 -15.51 3.79 -4.17
N TYR A 230 -15.20 4.62 -5.15
CA TYR A 230 -14.35 5.81 -5.03
C TYR A 230 -14.94 6.97 -5.78
N VAL A 231 -14.85 8.18 -5.20
CA VAL A 231 -15.19 9.44 -5.85
C VAL A 231 -14.15 10.50 -5.48
N LYS A 232 -13.71 11.29 -6.48
CA LYS A 232 -12.87 12.47 -6.30
C LYS A 232 -13.41 13.62 -7.13
N LEU A 233 -13.55 14.76 -6.52
CA LEU A 233 -14.02 16.00 -7.14
C LEU A 233 -12.95 17.07 -6.95
N ASN A 234 -12.61 17.80 -7.99
CA ASN A 234 -11.67 18.92 -7.92
C ASN A 234 -12.29 20.15 -8.59
N TYR A 235 -11.98 21.32 -8.05
CA TYR A 235 -12.39 22.59 -8.63
C TYR A 235 -11.28 23.62 -8.54
N ASP A 236 -10.82 24.11 -9.70
CA ASP A 236 -9.82 25.16 -9.79
C ASP A 236 -10.47 26.51 -9.49
N LEU A 237 -10.29 27.00 -8.27
CA LEU A 237 -10.77 28.35 -7.87
C LEU A 237 -10.09 29.43 -8.70
N SER A 238 -8.81 29.25 -8.97
CA SER A 238 -7.98 30.11 -9.82
C SER A 238 -6.84 29.30 -10.45
N SER A 239 -5.95 29.96 -11.20
CA SER A 239 -4.70 29.34 -11.69
C SER A 239 -3.72 28.92 -10.59
N HIS A 240 -3.96 29.32 -9.34
CA HIS A 240 -3.06 29.06 -8.21
C HIS A 240 -3.73 28.31 -7.06
N TRP A 241 -5.04 28.16 -7.08
CA TRP A 241 -5.79 27.53 -5.97
C TRP A 241 -6.74 26.48 -6.50
N ASN A 242 -6.67 25.31 -5.89
CA ASN A 242 -7.55 24.18 -6.14
C ASN A 242 -8.22 23.74 -4.82
N VAL A 243 -9.48 23.36 -4.90
CA VAL A 243 -10.23 22.70 -3.81
C VAL A 243 -10.57 21.29 -4.28
N TYR A 244 -10.39 20.31 -3.43
CA TYR A 244 -10.78 18.94 -3.71
C TYR A 244 -11.54 18.31 -2.55
N ALA A 245 -12.33 17.30 -2.89
CA ALA A 245 -12.92 16.37 -1.94
C ALA A 245 -12.92 14.98 -2.56
N ASP A 246 -12.59 13.98 -1.76
CA ASP A 246 -12.62 12.58 -2.18
C ASP A 246 -13.15 11.67 -1.07
N ALA A 247 -13.68 10.54 -1.48
CA ALA A 247 -14.06 9.47 -0.56
C ALA A 247 -13.91 8.12 -1.25
N ASP A 248 -13.41 7.14 -0.49
CA ASP A 248 -13.48 5.74 -0.85
C ASP A 248 -14.17 4.93 0.25
N VAL A 249 -14.88 3.88 -0.16
CA VAL A 249 -15.49 2.91 0.77
C VAL A 249 -15.32 1.51 0.19
N THR A 250 -14.82 0.62 1.01
CA THR A 250 -14.71 -0.81 0.71
C THR A 250 -15.45 -1.61 1.77
N HIS A 251 -16.32 -2.53 1.30
CA HIS A 251 -16.94 -3.56 2.14
C HIS A 251 -16.51 -4.93 1.64
N PHE A 252 -16.06 -5.80 2.53
CA PHE A 252 -15.74 -7.17 2.18
C PHE A 252 -16.17 -8.17 3.24
N ASN A 253 -16.47 -9.37 2.76
CA ASN A 253 -16.72 -10.57 3.54
C ASN A 253 -15.57 -11.54 3.28
N SER A 254 -14.99 -12.09 4.32
CA SER A 254 -13.88 -13.05 4.22
C SER A 254 -14.06 -14.17 5.23
N SER A 255 -13.97 -15.42 4.76
CA SER A 255 -13.98 -16.58 5.64
C SER A 255 -12.55 -17.04 5.94
N TYR A 256 -12.32 -17.50 7.15
CA TYR A 256 -11.02 -17.94 7.66
C TYR A 256 -11.00 -19.46 7.84
N PRO A 257 -10.25 -20.21 6.99
CA PRO A 257 -10.31 -21.67 6.99
C PRO A 257 -9.57 -22.35 8.15
N GLY A 258 -8.78 -21.60 8.93
CA GLY A 258 -7.80 -22.18 9.86
C GLY A 258 -6.59 -22.79 9.17
N ALA A 259 -5.56 -23.16 9.95
CA ALA A 259 -4.42 -23.89 9.45
C ALA A 259 -4.81 -25.35 9.10
N VAL A 260 -4.03 -26.01 8.24
CA VAL A 260 -4.18 -27.44 7.96
C VAL A 260 -3.99 -28.23 9.27
N GLY A 261 -4.92 -29.15 9.56
CA GLY A 261 -4.98 -29.90 10.83
C GLY A 261 -5.54 -29.09 12.00
N ALA A 262 -6.00 -27.87 11.75
CA ALA A 262 -6.65 -27.01 12.74
C ALA A 262 -7.75 -26.16 12.06
N GLU A 263 -8.55 -26.82 11.22
CA GLU A 263 -9.57 -26.20 10.40
C GLU A 263 -10.64 -25.51 11.26
N MET A 264 -11.11 -24.37 10.76
CA MET A 264 -12.12 -23.54 11.41
C MET A 264 -13.43 -23.57 10.62
N LEU A 265 -14.55 -23.60 11.35
CA LEU A 265 -15.90 -23.46 10.82
C LEU A 265 -16.52 -22.16 11.31
N GLU A 266 -17.39 -21.56 10.47
CA GLU A 266 -18.10 -20.32 10.78
C GLU A 266 -17.17 -19.15 11.20
N ALA A 267 -15.91 -19.17 10.78
CA ALA A 267 -14.96 -18.09 11.07
C ALA A 267 -15.07 -17.01 9.98
N ASP A 268 -16.03 -16.11 10.13
CA ASP A 268 -16.40 -15.14 9.11
C ASP A 268 -16.17 -13.71 9.57
N GLN A 269 -15.80 -12.86 8.64
CA GLN A 269 -15.48 -11.46 8.85
C GLN A 269 -16.29 -10.59 7.89
N TRP A 270 -16.94 -9.56 8.40
CA TRP A 270 -17.64 -8.52 7.65
C TRP A 270 -17.02 -7.19 8.01
N ILE A 271 -16.29 -6.63 7.08
CA ILE A 271 -15.45 -5.44 7.31
C ILE A 271 -15.91 -4.33 6.36
N THR A 272 -16.08 -3.13 6.90
CA THR A 272 -16.24 -1.91 6.12
C THR A 272 -15.14 -0.94 6.50
N ARG A 273 -14.39 -0.46 5.52
CA ARG A 273 -13.41 0.63 5.66
C ARG A 273 -13.76 1.74 4.71
N GLY A 274 -13.48 2.97 5.11
CA GLY A 274 -13.64 4.10 4.24
C GLY A 274 -12.77 5.25 4.68
N VAL A 275 -12.46 6.15 3.76
CA VAL A 275 -11.83 7.43 4.02
C VAL A 275 -12.59 8.54 3.31
N ALA A 276 -12.65 9.69 3.90
CA ALA A 276 -13.15 10.91 3.29
C ALA A 276 -12.15 12.04 3.53
N ASN A 277 -11.84 12.80 2.50
CA ASN A 277 -10.89 13.92 2.55
C ASN A 277 -11.52 15.17 1.93
N ILE A 278 -11.13 16.31 2.45
CA ILE A 278 -11.37 17.60 1.83
C ILE A 278 -10.13 18.47 2.02
N GLY A 279 -9.74 19.18 0.99
CA GLY A 279 -8.56 20.03 1.09
C GLY A 279 -8.57 21.20 0.11
N ILE A 280 -7.67 22.11 0.39
CA ILE A 280 -7.34 23.24 -0.49
C ILE A 280 -5.83 23.26 -0.69
N GLU A 281 -5.42 23.43 -1.93
CA GLU A 281 -4.04 23.49 -2.36
C GLU A 281 -3.74 24.84 -2.98
N ASN A 282 -2.50 25.29 -2.81
CA ASN A 282 -1.98 26.43 -3.51
C ASN A 282 -0.72 26.04 -4.30
N HIS A 283 -0.57 26.60 -5.48
CA HIS A 283 0.60 26.41 -6.31
C HIS A 283 0.98 27.72 -7.02
N TYR A 284 2.13 28.27 -6.63
CA TYR A 284 2.74 29.45 -7.21
C TYR A 284 4.15 29.12 -7.71
N ALA A 285 4.76 30.01 -8.46
CA ALA A 285 6.10 29.79 -9.03
C ALA A 285 7.18 29.44 -7.98
N ARG A 286 7.05 29.92 -6.76
CA ARG A 286 8.04 29.72 -5.69
C ARG A 286 7.48 29.07 -4.43
N THR A 287 6.18 28.89 -4.32
CA THR A 287 5.57 28.31 -3.13
C THR A 287 4.43 27.40 -3.51
N GLU A 288 4.30 26.30 -2.78
CA GLU A 288 3.15 25.41 -2.86
C GLU A 288 2.79 24.88 -1.48
N GLY A 289 1.54 24.56 -1.27
CA GLY A 289 1.10 24.02 0.00
C GLY A 289 -0.29 23.45 -0.05
N ARG A 290 -0.64 22.76 1.02
CA ARG A 290 -1.94 22.10 1.19
C ARG A 290 -2.37 22.24 2.65
N ILE A 291 -3.66 22.44 2.85
CA ILE A 291 -4.36 22.13 4.09
C ILE A 291 -5.48 21.16 3.79
N SER A 292 -5.58 20.08 4.54
CA SER A 292 -6.60 19.05 4.35
C SER A 292 -7.12 18.54 5.68
N ALA A 293 -8.39 18.17 5.71
CA ALA A 293 -9.02 17.41 6.78
C ALA A 293 -9.45 16.06 6.25
N TYR A 294 -9.29 15.01 7.05
CA TYR A 294 -9.62 13.64 6.67
C TYR A 294 -10.23 12.86 7.82
N ASP A 295 -11.03 11.86 7.48
CA ASP A 295 -11.58 10.87 8.40
C ASP A 295 -11.48 9.47 7.78
N ASN A 296 -10.65 8.62 8.38
CA ASN A 296 -10.54 7.20 8.05
C ASN A 296 -11.31 6.42 9.10
N PHE A 297 -12.38 5.74 8.70
CA PHE A 297 -13.25 5.01 9.60
C PHE A 297 -13.34 3.53 9.28
N GLY A 298 -13.66 2.73 10.29
CA GLY A 298 -13.86 1.31 10.15
C GLY A 298 -14.95 0.73 11.02
N ARG A 299 -15.57 -0.35 10.51
CA ARG A 299 -16.53 -1.18 11.24
C ARG A 299 -16.23 -2.64 10.95
N HIS A 300 -15.99 -3.40 12.02
CA HIS A 300 -15.73 -4.82 11.93
C HIS A 300 -16.83 -5.59 12.66
N LYS A 301 -17.30 -6.67 12.04
CA LYS A 301 -18.06 -7.75 12.65
C LYS A 301 -17.31 -9.03 12.37
N ILE A 302 -16.94 -9.77 13.42
CA ILE A 302 -16.16 -10.99 13.31
C ILE A 302 -16.86 -12.09 14.09
N ASN A 303 -17.08 -13.22 13.42
CA ASN A 303 -17.33 -14.50 14.05
C ASN A 303 -15.98 -15.22 14.15
N ASP A 304 -15.44 -15.40 15.35
CA ASP A 304 -14.15 -16.07 15.53
C ASP A 304 -14.21 -17.56 15.14
N GLY A 305 -15.43 -18.08 14.91
CA GLY A 305 -15.65 -19.46 14.52
C GLY A 305 -15.33 -20.46 15.62
N TYR A 306 -15.19 -21.71 15.21
CA TYR A 306 -14.81 -22.80 16.11
C TYR A 306 -14.02 -23.87 15.36
N ARG A 307 -13.22 -24.65 16.05
CA ARG A 307 -12.49 -25.76 15.46
C ARG A 307 -13.45 -26.81 14.90
N ALA A 308 -13.17 -27.31 13.69
CA ALA A 308 -13.98 -28.35 13.05
C ALA A 308 -14.01 -29.63 13.90
N GLU A 309 -12.88 -29.97 14.54
CA GLU A 309 -12.79 -31.11 15.46
C GLU A 309 -13.07 -30.65 16.91
N GLY A 310 -14.16 -31.14 17.49
CA GLY A 310 -14.52 -30.95 18.90
C GLY A 310 -14.93 -29.53 19.31
N GLY A 311 -14.95 -28.57 18.39
CA GLY A 311 -15.36 -27.19 18.65
C GLY A 311 -16.88 -27.04 18.74
N LYS A 312 -17.32 -25.85 19.19
CA LYS A 312 -18.74 -25.47 19.27
C LYS A 312 -18.92 -24.04 18.72
N PRO A 313 -20.04 -23.76 18.02
CA PRO A 313 -20.37 -22.43 17.55
C PRO A 313 -20.27 -21.38 18.65
N GLN A 314 -19.71 -20.21 18.30
CA GLN A 314 -19.64 -19.08 19.22
C GLN A 314 -21.04 -18.50 19.47
N SER A 315 -21.32 -18.13 20.71
CA SER A 315 -22.59 -17.46 21.09
C SER A 315 -22.57 -15.95 20.86
N ARG A 316 -21.44 -15.40 20.42
CA ARG A 316 -21.20 -13.97 20.29
C ARG A 316 -20.41 -13.61 19.03
N TYR A 317 -20.55 -12.35 18.59
CA TYR A 317 -19.71 -11.74 17.58
C TYR A 317 -18.81 -10.70 18.23
N PHE A 318 -17.55 -10.66 17.81
CA PHE A 318 -16.70 -9.50 18.06
C PHE A 318 -17.13 -8.35 17.17
N ARG A 319 -17.15 -7.14 17.73
CA ARG A 319 -17.45 -5.90 17.05
C ARG A 319 -16.36 -4.88 17.34
N SER A 320 -15.94 -4.13 16.32
CA SER A 320 -15.17 -2.92 16.54
C SER A 320 -15.64 -1.78 15.66
N LYS A 321 -15.44 -0.58 16.15
CA LYS A 321 -15.58 0.68 15.43
C LYS A 321 -14.33 1.50 15.73
N ASP A 322 -13.76 2.08 14.71
CA ASP A 322 -12.61 2.97 14.85
C ASP A 322 -12.71 4.13 13.86
N ALA A 323 -12.04 5.22 14.22
CA ALA A 323 -11.84 6.35 13.36
C ALA A 323 -10.49 6.99 13.63
N LEU A 324 -9.88 7.52 12.57
CA LEU A 324 -8.69 8.34 12.57
C LEU A 324 -9.02 9.62 11.83
N ALA A 325 -9.43 10.65 12.56
CA ALA A 325 -9.72 11.95 12.00
C ALA A 325 -8.52 12.88 12.18
N GLY A 326 -8.21 13.70 11.18
CA GLY A 326 -7.05 14.57 11.28
C GLY A 326 -7.12 15.82 10.40
N VAL A 327 -6.20 16.72 10.69
CA VAL A 327 -5.90 17.89 9.86
C VAL A 327 -4.41 17.90 9.60
N SER A 328 -4.03 18.06 8.33
CA SER A 328 -2.64 18.17 7.90
C SER A 328 -2.46 19.46 7.13
N TRP A 329 -1.38 20.17 7.44
CA TRP A 329 -0.98 21.37 6.73
C TRP A 329 0.51 21.33 6.43
N TYR A 330 0.87 21.73 5.22
CA TYR A 330 2.24 22.05 4.89
C TYR A 330 2.31 23.24 3.93
N GLN A 331 3.45 23.94 3.96
CA GLN A 331 3.82 24.96 3.00
C GLN A 331 5.29 24.80 2.65
N SER A 332 5.58 24.68 1.37
CA SER A 332 6.94 24.66 0.81
C SER A 332 7.22 25.97 0.09
N ALA A 333 8.46 26.47 0.19
CA ALA A 333 8.88 27.71 -0.44
C ALA A 333 10.33 27.63 -0.93
N ASN A 334 10.58 28.13 -2.14
CA ASN A 334 11.92 28.35 -2.69
C ASN A 334 12.33 29.80 -2.33
N LEU A 335 12.97 29.97 -1.17
CA LEU A 335 13.27 31.30 -0.58
C LEU A 335 14.44 31.99 -1.30
N TRP A 336 15.46 31.19 -1.71
CA TRP A 336 16.61 31.65 -2.49
C TRP A 336 17.01 30.55 -3.49
N THR A 337 18.00 30.82 -4.31
CA THR A 337 18.44 29.88 -5.35
C THR A 337 18.85 28.52 -4.78
N GLY A 338 18.29 27.46 -5.32
CA GLY A 338 18.55 26.08 -4.91
C GLY A 338 17.92 25.67 -3.58
N SER A 339 17.22 26.57 -2.86
CA SER A 339 16.56 26.23 -1.61
C SER A 339 15.15 25.71 -1.82
N ARG A 340 14.73 24.76 -0.97
CA ARG A 340 13.34 24.41 -0.74
C ARG A 340 13.14 24.19 0.77
N LEU A 341 12.46 25.12 1.41
CA LEU A 341 12.05 25.01 2.80
C LEU A 341 10.62 24.51 2.86
N THR A 342 10.38 23.43 3.58
CA THR A 342 9.04 22.91 3.88
C THR A 342 8.79 23.00 5.37
N VAL A 343 7.66 23.57 5.76
CA VAL A 343 7.16 23.57 7.14
C VAL A 343 5.78 22.95 7.17
N GLY A 344 5.46 22.24 8.23
CA GLY A 344 4.15 21.63 8.35
C GLY A 344 3.75 21.29 9.77
N ALA A 345 2.46 21.01 9.92
CA ALA A 345 1.84 20.62 11.18
C ALA A 345 0.72 19.62 10.90
N ASP A 346 0.64 18.61 11.77
CA ASP A 346 -0.38 17.58 11.73
C ASP A 346 -1.07 17.47 13.08
N TYR A 347 -2.37 17.22 13.04
CA TYR A 347 -3.17 16.81 14.19
C TYR A 347 -3.95 15.55 13.84
N GLN A 348 -3.97 14.58 14.76
CA GLN A 348 -4.75 13.35 14.62
C GLN A 348 -5.52 13.07 15.91
N HIS A 349 -6.78 12.71 15.75
CA HIS A 349 -7.63 12.16 16.79
C HIS A 349 -7.95 10.70 16.44
N ILE A 350 -7.50 9.80 17.29
CA ILE A 350 -7.67 8.36 17.09
C ILE A 350 -8.73 7.88 18.08
N TYR A 351 -9.79 7.25 17.57
CA TYR A 351 -10.90 6.70 18.33
C TYR A 351 -10.99 5.20 18.12
N GLY A 352 -11.31 4.46 19.16
CA GLY A 352 -11.55 3.03 19.08
C GLY A 352 -12.56 2.52 20.10
N ARG A 353 -13.43 1.62 19.66
CA ARG A 353 -14.34 0.85 20.52
C ARG A 353 -14.37 -0.60 20.07
N ALA A 354 -14.08 -1.52 21.01
CA ALA A 354 -14.17 -2.96 20.80
C ALA A 354 -15.15 -3.56 21.84
N TYR A 355 -16.07 -4.43 21.38
CA TYR A 355 -17.12 -5.02 22.22
C TYR A 355 -17.64 -6.33 21.60
N TYR A 356 -18.41 -7.08 22.36
CA TYR A 356 -19.12 -8.26 21.89
C TYR A 356 -20.63 -8.01 21.79
N THR A 357 -21.29 -8.68 20.86
CA THR A 357 -22.75 -8.73 20.78
C THR A 357 -23.20 -10.18 20.83
N SER A 358 -24.34 -10.46 21.47
CA SER A 358 -24.97 -11.75 21.40
C SER A 358 -25.30 -12.13 19.93
N ARG A 359 -25.02 -13.37 19.56
CA ARG A 359 -25.35 -13.90 18.24
C ARG A 359 -26.86 -14.06 18.07
N GLU A 360 -27.56 -14.39 19.14
CA GLU A 360 -29.00 -14.67 19.15
C GLU A 360 -29.82 -13.38 19.22
N THR A 361 -29.54 -12.49 20.19
CA THR A 361 -30.36 -11.29 20.45
C THR A 361 -29.81 -10.03 19.80
N GLY A 362 -28.52 -10.01 19.41
CA GLY A 362 -27.83 -8.81 18.91
C GLY A 362 -27.47 -7.79 19.98
N GLU A 363 -27.84 -8.02 21.24
CA GLU A 363 -27.55 -7.13 22.35
C GLU A 363 -26.06 -7.04 22.64
N VAL A 364 -25.62 -5.86 23.10
CA VAL A 364 -24.24 -5.66 23.58
C VAL A 364 -24.05 -6.45 24.86
N LEU A 365 -23.07 -7.34 24.85
CA LEU A 365 -22.68 -8.08 26.04
C LEU A 365 -21.77 -7.21 26.88
N GLU A 366 -22.20 -6.89 28.10
CA GLU A 366 -21.33 -6.27 29.10
C GLU A 366 -20.23 -7.28 29.45
N THR A 367 -19.00 -6.93 29.14
CA THR A 367 -17.86 -7.73 29.55
C THR A 367 -17.22 -7.09 30.77
N GLN A 368 -16.99 -7.84 31.81
CA GLN A 368 -16.21 -7.44 33.00
C GLN A 368 -14.72 -7.24 32.65
N ASN A 369 -14.31 -7.49 31.42
CA ASN A 369 -12.95 -7.42 30.93
C ASN A 369 -12.74 -6.16 30.07
N LYS A 370 -11.49 -5.68 30.02
CA LYS A 370 -11.00 -4.61 29.14
C LYS A 370 -11.26 -4.84 27.63
N GLN A 371 -11.88 -5.94 27.25
CA GLN A 371 -12.24 -6.34 25.87
C GLN A 371 -13.33 -5.47 25.23
N SER A 372 -14.06 -4.67 26.02
CA SER A 372 -15.03 -3.68 25.55
C SER A 372 -14.49 -2.25 25.70
N ALA A 373 -13.21 -2.05 25.42
CA ALA A 373 -12.56 -0.77 25.57
C ALA A 373 -13.15 0.28 24.61
N HIS A 374 -13.35 1.46 25.17
CA HIS A 374 -13.68 2.68 24.45
C HIS A 374 -12.59 3.69 24.76
N VAL A 375 -11.73 3.99 23.80
CA VAL A 375 -10.50 4.77 24.00
C VAL A 375 -10.33 5.78 22.88
N HIS A 376 -9.65 6.88 23.20
CA HIS A 376 -9.24 7.89 22.24
C HIS A 376 -7.87 8.45 22.63
N ASN A 377 -7.09 8.83 21.62
CA ASN A 377 -5.78 9.45 21.73
C ASN A 377 -5.69 10.63 20.77
N ASN A 378 -4.82 11.60 21.10
CA ASN A 378 -4.47 12.67 20.16
C ASN A 378 -2.98 12.68 19.92
N GLU A 379 -2.59 12.99 18.68
CA GLU A 379 -1.22 13.21 18.26
C GLU A 379 -1.11 14.59 17.61
N TYR A 380 -0.01 15.30 17.90
CA TYR A 380 0.33 16.61 17.34
C TYR A 380 1.75 16.56 16.82
N GLY A 381 1.97 16.98 15.60
CA GLY A 381 3.30 17.04 15.02
C GLY A 381 3.57 18.38 14.37
N ILE A 382 4.77 18.91 14.54
CA ILE A 382 5.28 20.06 13.79
C ILE A 382 6.64 19.70 13.20
N TYR A 383 6.91 20.12 11.98
CA TYR A 383 8.17 19.80 11.33
C TYR A 383 8.68 20.93 10.43
N VAL A 384 9.97 20.91 10.23
CA VAL A 384 10.68 21.72 9.25
C VAL A 384 11.68 20.85 8.53
N ASP A 385 11.76 21.03 7.20
CA ASP A 385 12.68 20.35 6.31
C ASP A 385 13.28 21.35 5.34
N LEU A 386 14.62 21.38 5.23
CA LEU A 386 15.35 22.25 4.33
C LEU A 386 16.19 21.41 3.38
N ARG A 387 15.90 21.51 2.10
CA ARG A 387 16.73 21.01 1.02
C ARG A 387 17.44 22.18 0.36
N GLN A 388 18.76 22.05 0.13
CA GLN A 388 19.61 23.05 -0.49
C GLN A 388 20.50 22.44 -1.55
N ASP A 389 20.37 22.88 -2.79
CA ASP A 389 21.35 22.66 -3.83
C ASP A 389 22.53 23.62 -3.59
N ILE A 390 23.65 23.10 -3.09
CA ILE A 390 24.87 23.85 -2.84
C ILE A 390 25.58 24.12 -4.18
N PHE A 391 25.62 23.09 -5.02
CA PHE A 391 26.12 23.12 -6.38
C PHE A 391 25.18 22.32 -7.28
N SER A 392 25.29 22.45 -8.58
CA SER A 392 24.50 21.64 -9.53
C SER A 392 24.65 20.12 -9.32
N TRP A 393 25.78 19.70 -8.75
CA TRP A 393 26.10 18.29 -8.47
C TRP A 393 25.92 17.89 -7.00
N LEU A 394 25.61 18.82 -6.07
CA LEU A 394 25.52 18.55 -4.63
C LEU A 394 24.25 19.15 -4.04
N THR A 395 23.39 18.31 -3.48
CA THR A 395 22.24 18.69 -2.66
C THR A 395 22.44 18.19 -1.23
N ILE A 396 22.10 19.02 -0.25
CA ILE A 396 22.02 18.67 1.18
C ILE A 396 20.56 18.82 1.62
N ASP A 397 20.11 17.87 2.41
CA ASP A 397 18.76 17.82 2.98
C ASP A 397 18.87 17.63 4.50
N ALA A 398 18.12 18.41 5.28
CA ALA A 398 18.08 18.28 6.73
C ALA A 398 16.72 18.71 7.28
N GLY A 399 16.13 17.87 8.11
CA GLY A 399 14.83 18.13 8.74
C GLY A 399 14.77 17.66 10.19
N ILE A 400 13.81 18.23 10.89
CA ILE A 400 13.48 17.85 12.26
C ILE A 400 11.97 17.97 12.49
N ARG A 401 11.40 17.00 13.18
CA ARG A 401 10.02 16.98 13.66
C ARG A 401 9.98 16.85 15.16
N TYR A 402 9.06 17.53 15.80
CA TYR A 402 8.61 17.23 17.14
C TYR A 402 7.19 16.67 17.07
N ASP A 403 6.99 15.51 17.64
CA ASP A 403 5.71 14.83 17.75
C ASP A 403 5.32 14.68 19.21
N ASN A 404 4.04 14.79 19.54
CA ASN A 404 3.54 14.61 20.90
C ASN A 404 2.25 13.78 20.88
N HIS A 405 2.27 12.67 21.59
CA HIS A 405 1.13 11.80 21.82
C HIS A 405 0.62 11.98 23.24
N THR A 406 -0.69 12.06 23.44
CA THR A 406 -1.30 12.38 24.75
C THR A 406 -0.95 11.44 25.89
N ILE A 407 -0.47 10.22 25.59
CA ILE A 407 -0.15 9.21 26.60
C ILE A 407 1.36 9.01 26.71
N THR A 408 2.05 8.82 25.58
CA THR A 408 3.48 8.49 25.57
C THR A 408 4.40 9.71 25.57
N GLY A 409 3.85 10.92 25.45
CA GLY A 409 4.62 12.17 25.48
C GLY A 409 5.29 12.52 24.15
N GLY A 410 6.39 13.28 24.23
CA GLY A 410 7.05 13.90 23.09
C GLY A 410 8.19 13.07 22.52
N GLU A 411 8.37 13.13 21.19
CA GLU A 411 9.46 12.49 20.46
C GLU A 411 10.07 13.44 19.44
N TRP A 412 11.42 13.47 19.35
CA TRP A 412 12.16 14.25 18.37
C TRP A 412 12.64 13.34 17.23
N ILE A 413 12.40 13.76 15.99
CA ILE A 413 12.67 12.96 14.80
C ILE A 413 13.58 13.74 13.85
N PRO A 414 14.92 13.62 13.97
CA PRO A 414 15.87 14.19 13.04
C PRO A 414 16.01 13.31 11.78
N GLN A 415 16.33 13.98 10.66
CA GLN A 415 16.68 13.38 9.40
C GLN A 415 17.76 14.23 8.71
N GLY A 416 18.67 13.59 7.97
CA GLY A 416 19.62 14.31 7.15
C GLY A 416 20.16 13.45 6.03
N GLY A 417 20.42 14.06 4.87
CA GLY A 417 20.89 13.36 3.70
C GLY A 417 21.68 14.24 2.74
N ILE A 418 22.38 13.56 1.84
CA ILE A 418 23.22 14.18 0.80
C ILE A 418 22.93 13.47 -0.52
N VAL A 419 22.81 14.26 -1.60
CA VAL A 419 22.76 13.74 -2.96
C VAL A 419 23.92 14.32 -3.75
N ILE A 420 24.74 13.44 -4.33
CA ILE A 420 25.83 13.78 -5.22
C ILE A 420 25.45 13.31 -6.63
N ARG A 421 25.50 14.19 -7.61
CA ARG A 421 25.23 13.90 -9.01
C ARG A 421 26.52 14.03 -9.82
N PRO A 422 27.35 12.96 -9.90
CA PRO A 422 28.61 12.99 -10.59
C PRO A 422 28.48 13.12 -12.11
N THR A 423 27.29 12.79 -12.63
CA THR A 423 26.91 12.94 -14.03
C THR A 423 25.44 13.42 -14.11
N GLU A 424 25.00 13.88 -15.27
CA GLU A 424 23.60 14.30 -15.48
C GLU A 424 22.58 13.15 -15.29
N THR A 425 23.03 11.91 -15.38
CA THR A 425 22.18 10.70 -15.36
C THR A 425 22.48 9.78 -14.19
N GLY A 426 23.42 10.14 -13.30
CA GLY A 426 23.81 9.33 -12.17
C GLY A 426 23.74 10.08 -10.85
N GLU A 427 23.23 9.44 -9.81
CA GLU A 427 23.19 9.97 -8.45
C GLU A 427 23.67 8.97 -7.41
N ILE A 428 24.41 9.49 -6.42
CA ILE A 428 24.79 8.81 -5.17
C ILE A 428 24.06 9.52 -4.05
N LYS A 429 23.40 8.78 -3.18
CA LYS A 429 22.62 9.31 -2.07
C LYS A 429 23.07 8.66 -0.77
N ALA A 430 23.24 9.46 0.27
CA ALA A 430 23.44 8.97 1.63
C ALA A 430 22.41 9.62 2.55
N MET A 431 21.82 8.82 3.44
CA MET A 431 20.75 9.24 4.34
C MET A 431 20.89 8.64 5.71
N VAL A 432 20.61 9.45 6.73
CA VAL A 432 20.39 9.02 8.11
C VAL A 432 19.02 9.53 8.54
N SER A 433 18.15 8.65 8.99
CA SER A 433 16.80 9.01 9.40
C SER A 433 16.36 8.25 10.64
N LYS A 434 15.62 8.95 11.51
CA LYS A 434 14.94 8.36 12.65
C LYS A 434 13.49 8.07 12.31
N GLY A 435 13.04 6.88 12.67
CA GLY A 435 11.63 6.48 12.67
C GLY A 435 11.14 6.17 14.07
N PHE A 436 9.83 6.30 14.30
CA PHE A 436 9.22 5.92 15.56
C PHE A 436 7.79 5.42 15.35
N ARG A 437 7.26 4.71 16.35
CA ARG A 437 5.88 4.27 16.41
C ARG A 437 5.34 4.36 17.84
N ASN A 438 4.22 5.04 18.01
CA ASN A 438 3.48 5.02 19.28
C ASN A 438 2.80 3.65 19.48
N PRO A 439 2.67 3.18 20.73
CA PRO A 439 1.89 1.99 21.03
C PRO A 439 0.44 2.13 20.56
N THR A 440 -0.13 1.07 20.02
CA THR A 440 -1.52 1.04 19.57
C THR A 440 -2.48 0.96 20.74
N MET A 441 -3.75 1.34 20.52
CA MET A 441 -4.80 1.16 21.53
C MET A 441 -4.95 -0.29 21.96
N ARG A 442 -4.73 -1.24 21.01
CA ARG A 442 -4.75 -2.68 21.30
C ARG A 442 -3.67 -3.06 22.31
N GLU A 443 -2.45 -2.57 22.12
CA GLU A 443 -1.32 -2.90 22.97
C GLU A 443 -1.45 -2.31 24.37
N MET A 444 -2.05 -1.12 24.50
CA MET A 444 -2.19 -0.42 25.77
C MET A 444 -3.43 -0.87 26.57
N TYR A 445 -4.57 -1.12 25.90
CA TYR A 445 -5.85 -1.19 26.62
C TYR A 445 -6.66 -2.46 26.40
N LEU A 446 -6.55 -3.10 25.23
CA LEU A 446 -7.40 -4.24 24.90
C LEU A 446 -6.78 -5.54 25.36
N TYR A 447 -7.56 -6.31 26.12
CA TYR A 447 -7.28 -7.65 26.64
C TYR A 447 -5.80 -8.02 26.80
N PRO A 448 -5.44 -8.86 27.79
CA PRO A 448 -4.04 -9.28 27.92
C PRO A 448 -3.49 -9.82 26.60
N PRO A 449 -2.28 -9.38 26.20
CA PRO A 449 -1.23 -8.75 27.01
C PRO A 449 -1.18 -7.20 26.98
N SER A 450 -2.22 -6.49 27.42
CA SER A 450 -2.23 -5.01 27.43
C SER A 450 -1.33 -4.42 28.51
N ASN A 451 -0.70 -3.27 28.21
CA ASN A 451 0.11 -2.49 29.15
C ASN A 451 0.02 -0.99 28.82
N THR A 452 -0.36 -0.18 29.79
CA THR A 452 -0.50 1.31 29.63
C THR A 452 0.81 2.07 29.76
N ASP A 453 1.88 1.41 30.25
CA ASP A 453 3.18 2.01 30.52
C ASP A 453 4.17 1.83 29.36
N LEU A 454 3.66 1.50 28.17
CA LEU A 454 4.46 1.34 26.96
C LEU A 454 5.00 2.68 26.48
N GLU A 455 6.24 2.65 26.03
CA GLU A 455 6.93 3.76 25.34
C GLU A 455 6.88 3.59 23.82
N PRO A 456 7.17 4.66 23.04
CA PRO A 456 7.34 4.55 21.60
C PRO A 456 8.49 3.62 21.21
N GLU A 457 8.29 2.85 20.15
CA GLU A 457 9.37 2.16 19.45
C GLU A 457 10.21 3.16 18.68
N ARG A 458 11.52 2.95 18.59
CA ARG A 458 12.47 3.85 17.91
C ARG A 458 13.37 3.09 16.95
N LEU A 459 13.66 3.70 15.82
CA LEU A 459 14.48 3.12 14.76
C LEU A 459 15.41 4.18 14.17
N MET A 460 16.68 3.81 13.96
CA MET A 460 17.64 4.55 13.15
C MET A 460 17.95 3.76 11.89
N SER A 461 17.91 4.43 10.74
CA SER A 461 18.28 3.90 9.43
C SER A 461 19.44 4.67 8.85
N TYR A 462 20.38 3.92 8.26
CA TYR A 462 21.54 4.43 7.53
C TYR A 462 21.50 3.83 6.14
N GLU A 463 21.48 4.67 5.11
CA GLU A 463 21.34 4.24 3.72
C GLU A 463 22.42 4.87 2.85
N LEU A 464 22.89 4.08 1.87
CA LEU A 464 23.76 4.52 0.79
C LEU A 464 23.23 3.92 -0.51
N SER A 465 22.87 4.75 -1.46
CA SER A 465 22.34 4.29 -2.74
C SER A 465 23.07 4.92 -3.92
N TRP A 466 23.11 4.19 -5.01
CA TRP A 466 23.57 4.64 -6.31
C TRP A 466 22.54 4.28 -7.35
N ARG A 467 22.18 5.24 -8.21
CA ARG A 467 21.34 5.04 -9.39
C ARG A 467 22.01 5.67 -10.58
N HIS A 468 21.93 5.01 -11.72
CA HIS A 468 22.49 5.51 -12.97
C HIS A 468 21.63 5.08 -14.16
N ARG A 469 21.50 6.01 -15.13
CA ARG A 469 20.82 5.79 -16.40
C ARG A 469 21.82 5.97 -17.53
N ILE A 470 21.90 5.01 -18.41
CA ILE A 470 22.79 4.99 -19.55
C ILE A 470 22.04 4.66 -20.83
N LEU A 471 22.70 4.66 -21.98
CA LEU A 471 22.11 4.38 -23.29
C LEU A 471 20.89 5.28 -23.56
N GLU A 472 21.06 6.59 -23.35
CA GLU A 472 19.98 7.59 -23.52
C GLU A 472 18.74 7.32 -22.65
N GLY A 473 18.95 6.69 -21.49
CA GLY A 473 17.90 6.31 -20.54
C GLY A 473 17.22 4.97 -20.84
N ARG A 474 17.64 4.24 -21.90
CA ARG A 474 17.10 2.91 -22.20
C ARG A 474 17.50 1.83 -21.19
N PHE A 475 18.59 2.02 -20.48
CA PHE A 475 19.02 1.16 -19.39
C PHE A 475 19.22 1.96 -18.11
N SER A 476 18.51 1.59 -17.07
CA SER A 476 18.68 2.14 -15.72
C SER A 476 18.99 1.02 -14.74
N TYR A 477 19.86 1.31 -13.77
CA TYR A 477 20.15 0.40 -12.68
C TYR A 477 20.36 1.16 -11.38
N GLY A 478 20.09 0.49 -10.26
CA GLY A 478 20.23 1.02 -8.92
C GLY A 478 20.75 -0.03 -7.94
N LEU A 479 21.50 0.44 -6.97
CA LEU A 479 22.00 -0.31 -5.82
C LEU A 479 21.68 0.47 -4.56
N ASN A 480 21.15 -0.19 -3.54
CA ASN A 480 20.95 0.40 -2.23
C ASN A 480 21.49 -0.52 -1.14
N LEU A 481 22.30 0.05 -0.25
CA LEU A 481 22.82 -0.58 0.96
C LEU A 481 22.15 0.07 2.15
N TYR A 482 21.67 -0.73 3.10
CA TYR A 482 21.05 -0.20 4.31
C TYR A 482 21.49 -0.94 5.57
N TYR A 483 21.48 -0.22 6.67
CA TYR A 483 21.64 -0.73 8.02
C TYR A 483 20.58 -0.08 8.92
N ILE A 484 19.83 -0.91 9.63
CA ILE A 484 18.72 -0.50 10.49
C ILE A 484 18.96 -1.03 11.89
N LYS A 485 18.83 -0.15 12.88
CA LYS A 485 18.84 -0.53 14.30
C LYS A 485 17.60 0.05 14.97
N ALA A 486 16.85 -0.79 15.67
CA ALA A 486 15.67 -0.36 16.44
C ALA A 486 15.76 -0.89 17.87
N ASP A 487 15.23 -0.10 18.77
CA ASP A 487 15.11 -0.39 20.19
C ASP A 487 13.69 -0.12 20.70
N ASN A 488 13.41 -0.51 21.92
CA ASN A 488 12.07 -0.41 22.54
C ASN A 488 10.97 -1.12 21.72
N ILE A 489 11.30 -2.11 20.90
CA ILE A 489 10.31 -2.85 20.13
C ILE A 489 9.36 -3.55 21.08
N ILE A 490 8.06 -3.35 20.88
CA ILE A 490 7.01 -3.92 21.71
C ILE A 490 6.88 -5.39 21.39
N GLN A 491 7.05 -6.23 22.41
CA GLN A 491 6.87 -7.67 22.32
C GLN A 491 6.10 -8.21 23.53
N THR A 492 5.50 -9.38 23.37
CA THR A 492 4.75 -10.02 24.44
C THR A 492 5.63 -11.01 25.21
N ILE A 493 5.90 -10.73 26.47
CA ILE A 493 6.62 -11.64 27.38
C ILE A 493 5.70 -11.96 28.55
N GLN A 494 5.55 -13.24 28.90
CA GLN A 494 4.72 -13.72 30.02
C GLN A 494 3.30 -13.11 30.03
N ARG A 495 2.68 -12.98 28.85
CA ARG A 495 1.35 -12.41 28.66
C ARG A 495 1.25 -10.92 29.03
N GLN A 496 2.33 -10.17 28.91
CA GLN A 496 2.37 -8.72 29.05
C GLN A 496 3.15 -8.09 27.87
N ASN A 497 2.67 -6.99 27.33
CA ASN A 497 3.40 -6.20 26.35
C ASN A 497 4.48 -5.39 27.07
N VAL A 498 5.71 -5.42 26.55
CA VAL A 498 6.88 -4.75 27.13
C VAL A 498 7.78 -4.20 26.01
N ASN A 499 8.49 -3.11 26.29
CA ASN A 499 9.44 -2.47 25.37
C ASN A 499 10.88 -3.03 25.52
N THR A 500 11.05 -4.32 25.27
CA THR A 500 12.36 -4.99 25.46
C THR A 500 12.90 -5.60 24.18
N GLY A 501 12.18 -5.46 23.05
CA GLY A 501 12.63 -5.98 21.77
C GLY A 501 13.68 -5.08 21.13
N GLU A 502 14.61 -5.71 20.40
CA GLU A 502 15.60 -5.07 19.57
C GLU A 502 15.54 -5.62 18.15
N LEU A 503 15.87 -4.78 17.17
CA LEU A 503 16.00 -5.17 15.79
C LEU A 503 17.30 -4.61 15.23
N GLU A 504 18.07 -5.47 14.54
CA GLU A 504 19.28 -5.08 13.83
C GLU A 504 19.31 -5.81 12.50
N ASN A 505 19.05 -5.06 11.43
CA ASN A 505 18.91 -5.58 10.07
C ASN A 505 19.83 -4.83 9.13
N LYS A 506 20.42 -5.54 8.17
CA LYS A 506 21.20 -4.95 7.08
C LYS A 506 20.93 -5.68 5.79
N GLY A 507 21.12 -5.01 4.68
CA GLY A 507 20.88 -5.64 3.40
C GLY A 507 21.31 -4.84 2.19
N ILE A 508 21.10 -5.49 1.05
CA ILE A 508 21.39 -4.98 -0.28
C ILE A 508 20.13 -5.11 -1.11
N GLU A 509 19.80 -4.05 -1.83
CA GLU A 509 18.73 -4.03 -2.82
C GLU A 509 19.28 -3.58 -4.17
N MET A 510 18.92 -4.27 -5.24
CA MET A 510 19.34 -3.97 -6.60
C MET A 510 18.11 -3.92 -7.50
N GLU A 511 18.12 -3.01 -8.47
CA GLU A 511 17.07 -2.91 -9.48
C GLU A 511 17.67 -2.54 -10.83
N ALA A 512 17.09 -3.06 -11.91
CA ALA A 512 17.46 -2.66 -13.25
C ALA A 512 16.26 -2.73 -14.19
N THR A 513 16.21 -1.81 -15.15
CA THR A 513 15.21 -1.79 -16.24
C THR A 513 15.93 -1.55 -17.55
N TRP A 514 15.58 -2.32 -18.56
CA TRP A 514 16.14 -2.25 -19.90
C TRP A 514 15.07 -2.25 -20.98
N LEU A 515 15.03 -1.21 -21.80
CA LEU A 515 14.22 -1.12 -23.01
C LEU A 515 15.01 -1.71 -24.18
N VAL A 516 14.69 -2.93 -24.57
CA VAL A 516 15.40 -3.70 -25.59
C VAL A 516 14.69 -3.52 -26.92
N GLY A 517 15.23 -2.62 -27.75
CA GLY A 517 14.57 -2.24 -29.02
C GLY A 517 13.27 -1.48 -28.75
N GLU A 518 12.28 -1.67 -29.65
CA GLU A 518 10.99 -0.96 -29.61
C GLU A 518 9.87 -1.77 -28.95
N HIS A 519 10.06 -3.08 -28.83
CA HIS A 519 9.00 -4.01 -28.47
C HIS A 519 9.19 -4.69 -27.12
N TRP A 520 10.39 -4.64 -26.52
CA TRP A 520 10.69 -5.35 -25.30
C TRP A 520 11.10 -4.41 -24.16
N SER A 521 10.53 -4.64 -23.01
CA SER A 521 11.01 -4.09 -21.74
C SER A 521 11.29 -5.22 -20.77
N VAL A 522 12.47 -5.20 -20.15
CA VAL A 522 12.89 -6.17 -19.14
C VAL A 522 13.19 -5.41 -17.87
N ASN A 523 12.66 -5.87 -16.75
CA ASN A 523 12.99 -5.31 -15.45
C ASN A 523 13.33 -6.42 -14.45
N THR A 524 14.22 -6.10 -13.52
CA THR A 524 14.58 -7.02 -12.45
C THR A 524 14.81 -6.26 -11.16
N ASN A 525 14.48 -6.89 -10.03
CA ASN A 525 14.87 -6.40 -8.71
C ASN A 525 15.25 -7.57 -7.80
N HIS A 526 16.20 -7.30 -6.91
CA HIS A 526 16.75 -8.28 -5.97
C HIS A 526 16.93 -7.63 -4.61
N SER A 527 16.68 -8.38 -3.56
CA SER A 527 16.98 -7.96 -2.19
C SER A 527 17.56 -9.12 -1.40
N TYR A 528 18.59 -8.83 -0.64
CA TYR A 528 19.15 -9.71 0.37
C TYR A 528 19.04 -9.03 1.74
N LEU A 529 18.51 -9.75 2.72
CA LEU A 529 18.25 -9.27 4.08
C LEU A 529 18.93 -10.20 5.08
N ASP A 530 19.78 -9.62 5.92
CA ASP A 530 20.38 -10.27 7.08
C ASP A 530 19.79 -9.66 8.36
N MET A 531 19.19 -10.50 9.21
CA MET A 531 18.49 -10.13 10.44
C MET A 531 19.17 -10.78 11.64
N LYS A 532 19.54 -9.98 12.64
CA LYS A 532 20.03 -10.50 13.93
C LYS A 532 18.92 -11.28 14.66
N ASN A 533 17.71 -10.75 14.65
CA ASN A 533 16.52 -11.36 15.21
C ASN A 533 15.49 -11.60 14.07
N PRO A 534 15.43 -12.81 13.49
CA PRO A 534 14.50 -13.11 12.41
C PRO A 534 13.04 -12.90 12.80
N VAL A 535 12.25 -12.44 11.82
CA VAL A 535 10.81 -12.25 11.98
C VAL A 535 10.02 -13.05 10.93
N VAL A 536 8.83 -13.50 11.28
CA VAL A 536 7.94 -14.26 10.39
C VAL A 536 7.57 -13.41 9.17
N ALA A 537 7.42 -14.05 8.01
CA ALA A 537 7.11 -13.48 6.72
C ALA A 537 8.21 -12.58 6.10
N ALA A 538 9.43 -12.58 6.66
CA ALA A 538 10.58 -11.93 6.06
C ALA A 538 11.47 -12.96 5.33
N PRO A 539 11.70 -12.82 4.00
CA PRO A 539 12.63 -13.68 3.28
C PRO A 539 14.08 -13.20 3.44
N THR A 540 15.03 -14.14 3.45
CA THR A 540 16.46 -13.82 3.37
C THR A 540 16.82 -13.25 1.99
N TYR A 541 16.20 -13.79 0.93
CA TYR A 541 16.38 -13.30 -0.43
C TYR A 541 15.05 -13.27 -1.16
N LYS A 542 14.83 -12.21 -1.91
CA LYS A 542 13.73 -12.06 -2.85
C LYS A 542 14.24 -11.49 -4.17
N GLY A 543 13.89 -12.13 -5.28
CA GLY A 543 14.20 -11.66 -6.63
C GLY A 543 12.96 -11.65 -7.52
N TYR A 544 12.94 -10.75 -8.49
CA TYR A 544 11.93 -10.68 -9.53
C TYR A 544 12.59 -10.41 -10.88
N PHE A 545 12.14 -11.11 -11.92
CA PHE A 545 12.49 -10.92 -13.32
C PHE A 545 11.22 -10.74 -14.12
N GLY A 546 11.01 -9.58 -14.69
CA GLY A 546 9.88 -9.24 -15.53
C GLY A 546 10.30 -9.00 -16.97
N ALA A 547 9.51 -9.49 -17.91
CA ALA A 547 9.64 -9.19 -19.33
C ALA A 547 8.29 -8.82 -19.91
N ARG A 548 8.25 -7.75 -20.69
CA ARG A 548 7.07 -7.31 -21.41
C ARG A 548 7.38 -7.18 -22.89
N PHE A 549 6.47 -7.69 -23.71
CA PHE A 549 6.49 -7.60 -25.15
C PHE A 549 5.25 -6.85 -25.65
N MET A 550 5.43 -5.95 -26.63
CA MET A 550 4.34 -5.25 -27.32
C MET A 550 4.65 -5.16 -28.79
N GLN A 551 3.74 -5.65 -29.64
CA GLN A 551 3.83 -5.49 -31.09
C GLN A 551 2.43 -5.55 -31.70
N GLY A 552 2.05 -4.51 -32.41
CA GLY A 552 0.76 -4.39 -33.05
C GLY A 552 -0.38 -4.57 -32.03
N LYS A 553 -1.25 -5.56 -32.25
CA LYS A 553 -2.39 -5.86 -31.39
C LYS A 553 -2.06 -6.73 -30.18
N TRP A 554 -0.84 -7.24 -30.05
CA TRP A 554 -0.42 -8.17 -29.02
C TRP A 554 0.41 -7.49 -27.95
N SER A 555 0.11 -7.78 -26.70
CA SER A 555 0.96 -7.49 -25.56
C SER A 555 1.04 -8.72 -24.67
N ALA A 556 2.22 -9.00 -24.14
CA ALA A 556 2.44 -10.09 -23.22
C ALA A 556 3.38 -9.65 -22.10
N SER A 557 3.08 -10.04 -20.87
CA SER A 557 3.90 -9.76 -19.68
C SER A 557 4.14 -11.04 -18.92
N ALA A 558 5.40 -11.37 -18.67
CA ALA A 558 5.81 -12.53 -17.87
C ALA A 558 6.62 -12.05 -16.67
N GLY A 559 6.37 -12.63 -15.50
CA GLY A 559 7.10 -12.35 -14.26
C GLY A 559 7.52 -13.64 -13.55
N LEU A 560 8.81 -13.77 -13.24
CA LEU A 560 9.35 -14.83 -12.41
C LEU A 560 9.77 -14.25 -11.07
N GLN A 561 9.08 -14.64 -10.01
CA GLN A 561 9.42 -14.27 -8.65
C GLN A 561 10.12 -15.42 -7.93
N GLN A 562 11.26 -15.15 -7.32
CA GLN A 562 12.02 -16.09 -6.49
C GLN A 562 12.02 -15.60 -5.06
N VAL A 563 11.62 -16.45 -4.11
CA VAL A 563 11.67 -16.21 -2.67
C VAL A 563 12.48 -17.33 -2.03
N CYS A 564 13.52 -16.97 -1.27
CA CYS A 564 14.36 -17.97 -0.58
C CYS A 564 14.48 -17.62 0.90
N GLY A 565 14.39 -18.66 1.74
CA GLY A 565 14.56 -18.52 3.17
C GLY A 565 13.50 -17.64 3.82
N LEU A 566 12.24 -17.73 3.37
CA LEU A 566 11.10 -17.07 4.00
C LEU A 566 10.82 -17.71 5.35
N TYR A 567 10.93 -16.96 6.43
CA TYR A 567 10.63 -17.47 7.77
C TYR A 567 9.12 -17.65 7.94
N LYS A 568 8.66 -18.92 8.05
CA LYS A 568 7.28 -19.29 8.42
C LYS A 568 7.10 -19.36 9.93
N ALA A 569 8.14 -19.75 10.64
CA ALA A 569 8.25 -19.76 12.10
C ALA A 569 9.65 -19.34 12.54
N VAL A 570 9.77 -18.79 13.73
CA VAL A 570 11.02 -18.30 14.33
C VAL A 570 11.22 -18.89 15.74
N GLY A 571 12.44 -18.81 16.28
CA GLY A 571 12.80 -19.35 17.59
C GLY A 571 13.18 -20.82 17.55
N GLU A 572 12.83 -21.60 18.59
CA GLU A 572 13.22 -23.02 18.72
C GLU A 572 12.71 -23.92 17.59
N ASN A 573 11.58 -23.54 16.96
CA ASN A 573 10.98 -24.27 15.85
C ASN A 573 11.10 -23.45 14.55
N GLU A 574 12.29 -22.94 14.25
CA GLU A 574 12.52 -22.18 13.02
C GLU A 574 12.17 -23.00 11.77
N GLU A 575 11.34 -22.43 10.93
CA GLU A 575 10.92 -23.05 9.68
C GLU A 575 11.01 -22.04 8.53
N LYS A 576 11.62 -22.44 7.42
CA LYS A 576 11.82 -21.60 6.23
C LYS A 576 11.21 -22.21 5.00
N GLU A 577 10.76 -21.36 4.10
CA GLU A 577 10.20 -21.74 2.80
C GLU A 577 11.02 -21.14 1.66
N THR A 578 11.06 -21.86 0.52
CA THR A 578 11.69 -21.39 -0.72
C THR A 578 10.83 -21.82 -1.89
N PHE A 579 10.47 -20.84 -2.75
CA PHE A 579 9.60 -21.10 -3.90
C PHE A 579 9.88 -20.12 -5.05
N SER A 580 9.42 -20.53 -6.25
CA SER A 580 9.49 -19.73 -7.48
C SER A 580 8.11 -19.66 -8.12
N LEU A 581 7.65 -18.47 -8.47
CA LEU A 581 6.34 -18.23 -9.07
C LEU A 581 6.52 -17.63 -10.47
N LEU A 582 5.97 -18.28 -11.48
CA LEU A 582 5.91 -17.77 -12.84
C LEU A 582 4.48 -17.29 -13.12
N ASN A 583 4.32 -16.02 -13.45
CA ASN A 583 3.07 -15.38 -13.84
C ASN A 583 3.16 -14.94 -15.30
N LEU A 584 2.04 -15.05 -16.03
CA LEU A 584 1.95 -14.65 -17.44
C LEU A 584 0.60 -13.98 -17.69
N THR A 585 0.61 -12.87 -18.40
CA THR A 585 -0.59 -12.23 -18.95
C THR A 585 -0.40 -11.99 -20.43
N ILE A 586 -1.41 -12.28 -21.22
CA ILE A 586 -1.44 -12.02 -22.66
C ILE A 586 -2.67 -11.20 -22.95
N ASP A 587 -2.50 -10.09 -23.64
CA ASP A 587 -3.57 -9.20 -24.08
C ASP A 587 -3.63 -9.17 -25.61
N TYR A 588 -4.84 -9.07 -26.15
CA TYR A 588 -5.09 -8.87 -27.56
C TYR A 588 -6.06 -7.72 -27.79
N GLN A 589 -5.60 -6.68 -28.48
CA GLN A 589 -6.39 -5.51 -28.83
C GLN A 589 -7.27 -5.82 -30.04
N LEU A 590 -8.53 -6.21 -29.78
CA LEU A 590 -9.49 -6.58 -30.83
C LEU A 590 -9.94 -5.36 -31.63
N ALA A 591 -10.25 -4.26 -30.93
CA ALA A 591 -10.62 -2.96 -31.48
C ALA A 591 -9.92 -1.85 -30.64
N PRO A 592 -9.85 -0.60 -31.10
CA PRO A 592 -9.18 0.47 -30.35
C PRO A 592 -9.64 0.62 -28.90
N THR A 593 -10.91 0.35 -28.63
CA THR A 593 -11.52 0.45 -27.30
C THR A 593 -11.76 -0.89 -26.63
N PHE A 594 -11.46 -2.04 -27.27
CA PHE A 594 -11.79 -3.37 -26.76
C PHE A 594 -10.60 -4.30 -26.76
N LYS A 595 -10.23 -4.78 -25.57
CA LYS A 595 -9.10 -5.69 -25.35
C LYS A 595 -9.57 -6.97 -24.67
N LEU A 596 -9.12 -8.10 -25.17
CA LEU A 596 -9.23 -9.41 -24.52
C LEU A 596 -7.95 -9.70 -23.73
N TRP A 597 -8.06 -10.39 -22.62
CA TRP A 597 -6.91 -10.80 -21.85
C TRP A 597 -7.05 -12.21 -21.25
N LEU A 598 -5.91 -12.87 -21.12
CA LEU A 598 -5.74 -14.17 -20.47
C LEU A 598 -4.59 -14.07 -19.49
N LYS A 599 -4.77 -14.57 -18.28
CA LYS A 599 -3.79 -14.53 -17.20
C LYS A 599 -3.63 -15.89 -16.56
N GLY A 600 -2.38 -16.24 -16.21
CA GLY A 600 -2.05 -17.38 -15.38
C GLY A 600 -1.08 -16.98 -14.27
N ASP A 601 -1.40 -17.33 -13.04
CA ASP A 601 -0.53 -17.13 -11.88
C ASP A 601 -0.01 -18.49 -11.38
N ASN A 602 1.23 -18.52 -10.84
CA ASN A 602 1.93 -19.72 -10.38
C ASN A 602 1.93 -20.86 -11.43
N LEU A 603 2.29 -20.56 -12.67
CA LEU A 603 2.28 -21.51 -13.79
C LEU A 603 3.25 -22.70 -13.59
N LEU A 604 4.22 -22.59 -12.68
CA LEU A 604 5.09 -23.69 -12.27
C LEU A 604 4.38 -24.67 -11.31
N ALA A 605 3.13 -24.38 -10.93
CA ALA A 605 2.32 -25.15 -9.98
C ALA A 605 3.03 -25.48 -8.66
N GLN A 606 3.89 -24.55 -8.19
CA GLN A 606 4.62 -24.69 -6.94
C GLN A 606 3.64 -24.87 -5.77
N GLN A 607 3.97 -25.80 -4.90
CA GLN A 607 3.33 -25.95 -3.59
C GLN A 607 4.19 -25.18 -2.60
N TYR A 608 3.64 -24.19 -1.95
CA TYR A 608 4.35 -23.33 -1.01
C TYR A 608 3.42 -22.75 0.03
N GLU A 609 3.98 -22.24 1.10
CA GLU A 609 3.30 -21.53 2.17
C GLU A 609 4.01 -20.20 2.45
N ILE A 610 3.23 -19.15 2.70
CA ILE A 610 3.78 -17.89 3.22
C ILE A 610 3.71 -17.91 4.75
N ASN A 611 2.68 -18.52 5.30
CA ASN A 611 2.48 -18.74 6.72
C ASN A 611 2.31 -20.24 6.99
N ALA A 612 2.92 -20.73 8.06
CA ALA A 612 2.87 -22.15 8.40
C ALA A 612 1.44 -22.67 8.52
N GLY A 613 1.15 -23.79 7.83
CA GLY A 613 -0.17 -24.41 7.78
C GLY A 613 -1.18 -23.74 6.83
N TYR A 614 -0.76 -22.78 6.03
CA TYR A 614 -1.60 -22.12 5.03
C TYR A 614 -1.03 -22.31 3.62
N PRO A 615 -1.22 -23.49 3.01
CA PRO A 615 -0.77 -23.76 1.65
C PRO A 615 -1.43 -22.81 0.67
N MET A 616 -0.64 -22.29 -0.26
CA MET A 616 -1.07 -21.38 -1.31
C MET A 616 -1.62 -22.16 -2.53
N PRO A 617 -2.47 -21.52 -3.36
CA PRO A 617 -3.01 -22.15 -4.55
C PRO A 617 -1.89 -22.53 -5.54
N LYS A 618 -2.05 -23.67 -6.21
CA LYS A 618 -1.25 -24.06 -7.39
C LYS A 618 -1.59 -23.12 -8.56
N ALA A 619 -1.27 -23.52 -9.79
CA ALA A 619 -1.58 -22.73 -10.97
C ALA A 619 -3.06 -22.33 -11.05
N THR A 620 -3.30 -21.03 -11.28
CA THR A 620 -4.63 -20.45 -11.45
C THR A 620 -4.71 -19.68 -12.76
N PHE A 621 -5.89 -19.64 -13.35
CA PHE A 621 -6.14 -18.98 -14.63
C PHE A 621 -7.33 -18.05 -14.54
N MET A 622 -7.26 -16.94 -15.27
CA MET A 622 -8.36 -16.01 -15.47
C MET A 622 -8.39 -15.54 -16.91
N ALA A 623 -9.56 -15.27 -17.43
CA ALA A 623 -9.78 -14.63 -18.72
C ALA A 623 -10.82 -13.52 -18.59
N GLY A 624 -10.75 -12.53 -19.47
CA GLY A 624 -11.68 -11.42 -19.44
C GLY A 624 -11.48 -10.45 -20.59
N PHE A 625 -12.13 -9.31 -20.44
CA PHE A 625 -11.98 -8.21 -21.37
C PHE A 625 -11.93 -6.86 -20.67
N SER A 626 -11.39 -5.87 -21.36
CA SER A 626 -11.40 -4.46 -20.96
C SER A 626 -11.96 -3.60 -22.08
N LEU A 627 -12.72 -2.58 -21.68
CA LEU A 627 -13.20 -1.51 -22.54
C LEU A 627 -12.62 -0.19 -22.04
N ASP A 628 -11.99 0.58 -22.92
CA ASP A 628 -11.45 1.92 -22.61
C ASP A 628 -11.94 2.88 -23.70
N PHE A 629 -12.62 3.99 -23.32
CA PHE A 629 -13.23 4.94 -24.25
C PHE A 629 -13.35 6.35 -23.67
#